data_0b357e0e625b285e15f658aa4a9b51bc
#
_entry.id   0b357e0e625b285e15f658aa4a9b51bc
#
_cell.length_a   1.000
_cell.length_b   1.000
_cell.length_c   1.000
_cell.angle_alpha   90.00
_cell.angle_beta   90.00
_cell.angle_gamma   90.00
#
_symmetry.space_group_name_H-M   'P 1'
#
loop_
_entity.id
_entity.type
_entity.pdbx_description
1 polymer ?
#
loop_
_entity_poly.entity_id
_entity_poly.type
_entity_poly.pdbx_seq_one_letter_code
_entity_poly.pdbx_strand_id
1 'polypeptide(L)'
;NDLETICANFGGENIAACIVEPIAGSTGTLVPPKGYLQKLRQICDKHGILLIFDEVITGWGRTGSKFGAQEFGVTPDIMTMAKATTNGVVPMGVVACNDFIYDAVMDASPTGAVELFHGYTYSGIPVAVAAALAVQDIFEKDDIFNRAKNLAPYFQKGLFSLQDLDSVDNIRGYGMMGGIDMKLNTKPGKAGYECFKACYEAGVNFKATGDCLIIAPQFICEEKHIDEIIEKLRTGITNYQKNQKN
;
A
#
# COMPACT_ATOMS: atom_id res chain seq x y z
N ASN A 1 -1.67 -21.41 1.21
CA ASN A 1 -1.43 -22.70 0.52
C ASN A 1 -1.40 -22.56 -1.01
N ASP A 2 -1.87 -21.44 -1.57
CA ASP A 2 -2.02 -21.33 -3.04
C ASP A 2 -0.68 -21.39 -3.77
N LEU A 3 0.37 -20.69 -3.30
CA LEU A 3 1.70 -20.78 -3.91
C LEU A 3 2.29 -22.19 -3.83
N GLU A 4 2.13 -22.90 -2.70
CA GLU A 4 2.57 -24.30 -2.58
C GLU A 4 1.83 -25.21 -3.58
N THR A 5 0.53 -24.98 -3.78
CA THR A 5 -0.27 -25.71 -4.76
C THR A 5 0.19 -25.40 -6.19
N ILE A 6 0.52 -24.15 -6.49
CA ILE A 6 1.07 -23.75 -7.78
C ILE A 6 2.43 -24.44 -8.02
N CYS A 7 3.31 -24.43 -7.02
CA CYS A 7 4.60 -25.13 -7.11
C CYS A 7 4.44 -26.64 -7.35
N ALA A 8 3.48 -27.26 -6.67
CA ALA A 8 3.19 -28.69 -6.85
C ALA A 8 2.65 -29.02 -8.25
N ASN A 9 1.87 -28.12 -8.85
CA ASN A 9 1.25 -28.36 -10.15
C ASN A 9 2.17 -28.02 -11.33
N PHE A 10 3.03 -27.00 -11.20
CA PHE A 10 3.83 -26.45 -12.30
C PHE A 10 5.33 -26.61 -12.13
N GLY A 11 5.79 -27.13 -10.98
CA GLY A 11 7.20 -27.17 -10.61
C GLY A 11 7.66 -25.83 -10.05
N GLY A 12 8.19 -25.81 -8.82
CA GLY A 12 8.70 -24.58 -8.19
C GLY A 12 9.87 -23.97 -8.96
N GLU A 13 10.69 -24.81 -9.61
CA GLU A 13 11.82 -24.43 -10.46
C GLU A 13 11.42 -23.64 -11.72
N ASN A 14 10.14 -23.66 -12.09
CA ASN A 14 9.61 -22.92 -13.22
C ASN A 14 9.06 -21.53 -12.82
N ILE A 15 9.14 -21.17 -11.54
CA ILE A 15 8.64 -19.90 -11.00
C ILE A 15 9.83 -19.03 -10.61
N ALA A 16 10.05 -17.95 -11.35
CA ALA A 16 11.17 -17.04 -11.10
C ALA A 16 10.96 -16.21 -9.83
N ALA A 17 9.75 -15.66 -9.64
CA ALA A 17 9.46 -14.75 -8.53
C ALA A 17 7.98 -14.78 -8.15
N CYS A 18 7.72 -14.39 -6.89
CA CYS A 18 6.39 -14.09 -6.35
C CYS A 18 6.36 -12.64 -5.88
N ILE A 19 5.50 -11.80 -6.49
CA ILE A 19 5.33 -10.40 -6.10
C ILE A 19 4.02 -10.21 -5.35
N VAL A 20 4.09 -9.53 -4.21
CA VAL A 20 2.92 -9.19 -3.38
C VAL A 20 3.07 -7.80 -2.76
N GLU A 21 1.95 -7.10 -2.58
CA GLU A 21 1.89 -5.97 -1.64
C GLU A 21 1.81 -6.53 -0.21
N PRO A 22 2.62 -6.07 0.78
CA PRO A 22 2.48 -6.49 2.18
C PRO A 22 1.06 -6.26 2.74
N ILE A 23 0.41 -5.19 2.33
CA ILE A 23 -1.03 -4.96 2.43
C ILE A 23 -1.48 -4.51 1.06
N ALA A 24 -2.43 -5.22 0.45
CA ALA A 24 -2.92 -4.84 -0.87
C ALA A 24 -3.78 -3.57 -0.76
N GLY A 25 -3.14 -2.43 -1.04
CA GLY A 25 -3.69 -1.10 -0.79
C GLY A 25 -4.79 -0.70 -1.76
N SER A 26 -4.46 -0.65 -3.04
CA SER A 26 -5.35 -0.12 -4.11
C SER A 26 -6.60 -0.97 -4.36
N THR A 27 -6.56 -2.24 -4.02
CA THR A 27 -7.69 -3.18 -4.16
C THR A 27 -8.66 -3.14 -2.99
N GLY A 28 -8.37 -2.36 -1.95
CA GLY A 28 -9.30 -2.18 -0.84
C GLY A 28 -8.70 -2.36 0.55
N THR A 29 -7.42 -2.10 0.72
CA THR A 29 -6.72 -2.25 2.03
C THR A 29 -6.86 -3.67 2.58
N LEU A 30 -6.49 -4.66 1.77
CA LEU A 30 -6.59 -6.07 2.17
C LEU A 30 -5.40 -6.42 3.08
N VAL A 31 -5.66 -6.44 4.38
CA VAL A 31 -4.66 -6.77 5.39
C VAL A 31 -4.41 -8.28 5.39
N PRO A 32 -3.16 -8.74 5.28
CA PRO A 32 -2.87 -10.17 5.24
C PRO A 32 -3.20 -10.85 6.57
N PRO A 33 -3.67 -12.10 6.56
CA PRO A 33 -3.80 -12.89 7.78
C PRO A 33 -2.45 -13.05 8.49
N LYS A 34 -2.49 -13.17 9.83
CA LYS A 34 -1.28 -13.38 10.63
C LYS A 34 -0.50 -14.60 10.12
N GLY A 35 0.80 -14.41 9.86
CA GLY A 35 1.68 -15.47 9.38
C GLY A 35 1.68 -15.71 7.87
N TYR A 36 0.83 -14.99 7.10
CA TYR A 36 0.76 -15.15 5.65
C TYR A 36 2.08 -14.82 4.97
N LEU A 37 2.65 -13.64 5.23
CA LEU A 37 3.90 -13.21 4.59
C LEU A 37 5.09 -14.08 5.01
N GLN A 38 5.14 -14.51 6.28
CA GLN A 38 6.15 -15.45 6.76
C GLN A 38 6.04 -16.80 6.05
N LYS A 39 4.82 -17.31 5.86
CA LYS A 39 4.59 -18.55 5.13
C LYS A 39 4.98 -18.41 3.66
N LEU A 40 4.69 -17.28 3.05
CA LEU A 40 5.07 -16.99 1.67
C LEU A 40 6.59 -17.00 1.50
N ARG A 41 7.33 -16.35 2.44
CA ARG A 41 8.81 -16.38 2.46
C ARG A 41 9.34 -17.80 2.56
N GLN A 42 8.80 -18.61 3.46
CA GLN A 42 9.20 -20.01 3.62
C GLN A 42 9.01 -20.85 2.35
N ILE A 43 7.89 -20.63 1.62
CA ILE A 43 7.64 -21.34 0.36
C ILE A 43 8.62 -20.86 -0.72
N CYS A 44 8.84 -19.56 -0.82
CA CYS A 44 9.80 -18.99 -1.76
C CYS A 44 11.22 -19.56 -1.51
N ASP A 45 11.68 -19.58 -0.25
CA ASP A 45 12.99 -20.16 0.11
C ASP A 45 13.08 -21.63 -0.24
N LYS A 46 12.04 -22.41 0.04
CA LYS A 46 11.99 -23.86 -0.23
C LYS A 46 12.14 -24.18 -1.72
N HIS A 47 11.59 -23.35 -2.59
CA HIS A 47 11.53 -23.60 -4.02
C HIS A 47 12.51 -22.74 -4.84
N GLY A 48 13.33 -21.91 -4.20
CA GLY A 48 14.26 -20.99 -4.89
C GLY A 48 13.58 -19.88 -5.66
N ILE A 49 12.38 -19.46 -5.23
CA ILE A 49 11.56 -18.40 -5.83
C ILE A 49 11.94 -17.06 -5.20
N LEU A 50 12.20 -16.02 -5.99
CA LEU A 50 12.43 -14.68 -5.44
C LEU A 50 11.14 -14.09 -4.87
N LEU A 51 11.20 -13.57 -3.65
CA LEU A 51 10.08 -12.83 -3.06
C LEU A 51 10.25 -11.34 -3.32
N ILE A 52 9.25 -10.73 -3.94
CA ILE A 52 9.22 -9.30 -4.23
C ILE A 52 8.12 -8.65 -3.42
N PHE A 53 8.46 -7.62 -2.63
CA PHE A 53 7.46 -6.77 -1.99
C PHE A 53 7.22 -5.51 -2.81
N ASP A 54 5.97 -5.31 -3.21
CA ASP A 54 5.51 -4.04 -3.73
C ASP A 54 5.16 -3.11 -2.54
N GLU A 55 6.12 -2.27 -2.17
CA GLU A 55 6.00 -1.29 -1.09
C GLU A 55 5.59 0.11 -1.60
N VAL A 56 5.04 0.18 -2.78
CA VAL A 56 4.59 1.45 -3.39
C VAL A 56 3.54 2.16 -2.52
N ILE A 57 2.73 1.41 -1.78
CA ILE A 57 1.74 1.97 -0.83
C ILE A 57 2.18 1.76 0.61
N THR A 58 2.63 0.56 0.97
CA THR A 58 2.95 0.21 2.37
C THR A 58 4.23 0.86 2.89
N GLY A 59 5.14 1.21 2.00
CA GLY A 59 6.37 1.89 2.34
C GLY A 59 6.19 3.32 2.85
N TRP A 60 7.28 3.86 3.40
CA TRP A 60 7.38 5.24 3.86
C TRP A 60 6.40 5.60 4.97
N GLY A 61 6.16 4.68 5.92
CA GLY A 61 5.41 4.97 7.15
C GLY A 61 3.94 4.61 7.15
N ARG A 62 3.38 4.13 6.03
CA ARG A 62 1.95 3.85 5.90
C ARG A 62 1.45 2.79 6.89
N THR A 63 2.27 1.81 7.22
CA THR A 63 1.97 0.74 8.19
C THR A 63 2.26 1.12 9.65
N GLY A 64 2.93 2.25 9.88
CA GLY A 64 3.48 2.65 11.18
C GLY A 64 4.97 2.35 11.33
N SER A 65 5.54 1.53 10.46
CA SER A 65 6.99 1.30 10.30
C SER A 65 7.47 1.94 9.00
N LYS A 66 8.79 2.06 8.80
CA LYS A 66 9.33 2.65 7.56
C LYS A 66 8.83 1.90 6.32
N PHE A 67 8.80 0.56 6.40
CA PHE A 67 8.33 -0.34 5.34
C PHE A 67 7.50 -1.48 5.91
N GLY A 68 6.60 -2.05 5.12
CA GLY A 68 5.84 -3.25 5.47
C GLY A 68 6.75 -4.45 5.74
N ALA A 69 7.88 -4.57 5.05
CA ALA A 69 8.91 -5.58 5.32
C ALA A 69 9.32 -5.57 6.81
N GLN A 70 9.60 -4.40 7.36
CA GLN A 70 9.96 -4.24 8.78
C GLN A 70 8.77 -4.49 9.71
N GLU A 71 7.59 -3.99 9.34
CA GLU A 71 6.36 -4.14 10.12
C GLU A 71 5.99 -5.61 10.32
N PHE A 72 6.09 -6.40 9.27
CA PHE A 72 5.72 -7.81 9.31
C PHE A 72 6.91 -8.75 9.61
N GLY A 73 8.12 -8.22 9.76
CA GLY A 73 9.33 -9.00 10.06
C GLY A 73 9.67 -10.01 8.95
N VAL A 74 9.49 -9.62 7.70
CA VAL A 74 9.82 -10.45 6.52
C VAL A 74 10.69 -9.65 5.56
N THR A 75 11.88 -10.14 5.25
CA THR A 75 12.78 -9.51 4.28
C THR A 75 12.53 -10.10 2.90
N PRO A 76 12.08 -9.31 1.91
CA PRO A 76 11.99 -9.73 0.52
C PRO A 76 13.37 -9.75 -0.15
N ASP A 77 13.48 -10.40 -1.30
CA ASP A 77 14.69 -10.38 -2.12
C ASP A 77 14.77 -9.10 -2.96
N ILE A 78 13.62 -8.59 -3.36
CA ILE A 78 13.46 -7.34 -4.12
C ILE A 78 12.33 -6.51 -3.50
N MET A 79 12.50 -5.20 -3.48
CA MET A 79 11.48 -4.25 -3.02
C MET A 79 11.27 -3.15 -4.05
N THR A 80 10.03 -2.86 -4.39
CA THR A 80 9.68 -1.73 -5.25
C THR A 80 9.05 -0.60 -4.42
N MET A 81 9.41 0.63 -4.71
CA MET A 81 8.95 1.82 -3.99
C MET A 81 8.62 2.96 -4.96
N ALA A 82 7.67 3.80 -4.59
CA ALA A 82 7.31 5.00 -5.34
C ALA A 82 6.58 6.00 -4.42
N LYS A 83 5.67 6.79 -4.95
CA LYS A 83 4.75 7.73 -4.24
C LYS A 83 5.47 8.60 -3.21
N ALA A 84 5.52 8.17 -1.94
CA ALA A 84 6.14 8.93 -0.87
C ALA A 84 7.67 9.02 -0.99
N THR A 85 8.29 8.28 -1.90
CA THR A 85 9.73 8.43 -2.23
C THR A 85 10.08 9.88 -2.56
N THR A 86 9.21 10.56 -3.34
CA THR A 86 9.34 11.99 -3.66
C THR A 86 8.13 12.79 -3.18
N ASN A 87 7.20 12.15 -2.46
CA ASN A 87 5.92 12.72 -2.04
C ASN A 87 5.10 13.33 -3.22
N GLY A 88 5.27 12.80 -4.41
CA GLY A 88 4.56 13.20 -5.62
C GLY A 88 5.06 14.50 -6.28
N VAL A 89 6.12 15.12 -5.79
CA VAL A 89 6.68 16.36 -6.35
C VAL A 89 7.29 16.10 -7.74
N VAL A 90 7.98 14.96 -7.89
CA VAL A 90 8.54 14.49 -9.17
C VAL A 90 8.24 12.99 -9.30
N PRO A 91 7.81 12.50 -10.46
CA PRO A 91 7.65 11.06 -10.68
C PRO A 91 8.97 10.32 -10.48
N MET A 92 8.99 9.32 -9.60
CA MET A 92 10.14 8.47 -9.34
C MET A 92 9.68 7.11 -8.83
N GLY A 93 10.30 6.05 -9.36
CA GLY A 93 10.23 4.69 -8.84
C GLY A 93 11.62 4.24 -8.40
N VAL A 94 11.66 3.34 -7.43
CA VAL A 94 12.89 2.74 -6.91
C VAL A 94 12.72 1.23 -6.84
N VAL A 95 13.76 0.51 -7.22
CA VAL A 95 13.89 -0.93 -7.01
C VAL A 95 15.15 -1.13 -6.17
N ALA A 96 14.99 -1.81 -5.04
CA ALA A 96 16.09 -2.28 -4.21
C ALA A 96 16.13 -3.81 -4.29
N CYS A 97 17.31 -4.39 -4.42
CA CYS A 97 17.49 -5.84 -4.42
C CYS A 97 18.66 -6.24 -3.51
N ASN A 98 18.67 -7.50 -3.10
CA ASN A 98 19.79 -8.07 -2.36
C ASN A 98 21.04 -8.20 -3.25
N ASP A 99 22.21 -8.11 -2.65
CA ASP A 99 23.51 -8.14 -3.34
C ASP A 99 23.67 -9.40 -4.22
N PHE A 100 23.21 -10.56 -3.76
CA PHE A 100 23.33 -11.80 -4.53
C PHE A 100 22.63 -11.74 -5.90
N ILE A 101 21.56 -10.94 -6.04
CA ILE A 101 20.86 -10.71 -7.32
C ILE A 101 21.70 -9.84 -8.22
N TYR A 102 22.27 -8.77 -7.66
CA TYR A 102 23.17 -7.88 -8.37
C TYR A 102 24.41 -8.66 -8.85
N ASP A 103 25.06 -9.41 -7.98
CA ASP A 103 26.25 -10.21 -8.29
C ASP A 103 25.97 -11.24 -9.39
N ALA A 104 24.84 -11.95 -9.30
CA ALA A 104 24.45 -12.93 -10.34
C ALA A 104 24.28 -12.27 -11.73
N VAL A 105 23.72 -11.05 -11.77
CA VAL A 105 23.59 -10.29 -13.03
C VAL A 105 24.96 -9.85 -13.55
N MET A 106 25.83 -9.36 -12.67
CA MET A 106 27.18 -8.93 -13.04
C MET A 106 28.05 -10.09 -13.51
N ASP A 107 27.99 -11.22 -12.84
CA ASP A 107 28.73 -12.43 -13.21
C ASP A 107 28.27 -13.03 -14.55
N ALA A 108 26.98 -12.90 -14.87
CA ALA A 108 26.41 -13.33 -16.15
C ALA A 108 26.67 -12.35 -17.30
N SER A 109 27.16 -11.14 -17.00
CA SER A 109 27.43 -10.11 -18.02
C SER A 109 28.61 -10.48 -18.91
N PRO A 110 28.57 -10.21 -20.22
CA PRO A 110 29.71 -10.46 -21.10
C PRO A 110 30.96 -9.71 -20.63
N THR A 111 32.13 -10.28 -20.88
CA THR A 111 33.40 -9.63 -20.54
C THR A 111 33.50 -8.22 -21.13
N GLY A 112 33.70 -7.24 -20.25
CA GLY A 112 33.76 -5.80 -20.63
C GLY A 112 32.40 -5.07 -20.60
N ALA A 113 31.29 -5.77 -20.31
CA ALA A 113 30.04 -5.09 -19.96
C ALA A 113 30.12 -4.60 -18.50
N VAL A 114 29.57 -3.44 -18.26
CA VAL A 114 29.65 -2.77 -16.94
C VAL A 114 28.32 -2.74 -16.20
N GLU A 115 27.26 -3.19 -16.82
CA GLU A 115 25.92 -3.07 -16.26
C GLU A 115 24.93 -4.08 -16.87
N LEU A 116 23.79 -4.22 -16.22
CA LEU A 116 22.62 -4.91 -16.78
C LEU A 116 22.15 -4.14 -18.02
N PHE A 117 21.99 -4.87 -19.14
CA PHE A 117 21.47 -4.26 -20.38
C PHE A 117 20.00 -3.91 -20.22
N HIS A 118 19.75 -2.68 -19.79
CA HIS A 118 18.42 -2.11 -19.55
C HIS A 118 18.40 -0.65 -20.02
N GLY A 119 17.22 -0.18 -20.45
CA GLY A 119 17.08 1.17 -21.01
C GLY A 119 17.00 2.30 -19.95
N TYR A 120 17.95 2.45 -19.05
CA TYR A 120 17.97 3.38 -17.91
C TYR A 120 18.00 4.87 -18.25
N THR A 121 17.49 5.30 -19.39
CA THR A 121 17.60 6.68 -19.89
C THR A 121 17.13 7.74 -18.89
N TYR A 122 16.08 7.47 -18.14
CA TYR A 122 15.54 8.39 -17.12
C TYR A 122 15.88 7.99 -15.68
N SER A 123 16.73 7.00 -15.48
CA SER A 123 17.18 6.62 -14.12
C SER A 123 18.16 7.66 -13.58
N GLY A 124 18.07 7.96 -12.28
CA GLY A 124 18.98 8.88 -11.61
C GLY A 124 18.83 10.34 -12.04
N ILE A 125 17.67 10.76 -12.55
CA ILE A 125 17.43 12.17 -12.90
C ILE A 125 17.70 13.04 -11.67
N PRO A 126 18.66 14.03 -11.75
CA PRO A 126 19.11 14.78 -10.57
C PRO A 126 17.98 15.46 -9.80
N VAL A 127 16.98 16.01 -10.48
CA VAL A 127 15.85 16.68 -9.82
C VAL A 127 15.00 15.69 -9.03
N ALA A 128 14.78 14.47 -9.51
CA ALA A 128 14.02 13.45 -8.79
C ALA A 128 14.82 12.93 -7.58
N VAL A 129 16.12 12.71 -7.73
CA VAL A 129 17.00 12.31 -6.63
C VAL A 129 17.06 13.39 -5.55
N ALA A 130 17.22 14.66 -5.93
CA ALA A 130 17.21 15.78 -4.98
C ALA A 130 15.88 15.87 -4.22
N ALA A 131 14.75 15.68 -4.91
CA ALA A 131 13.43 15.65 -4.27
C ALA A 131 13.31 14.47 -3.30
N ALA A 132 13.78 13.28 -3.66
CA ALA A 132 13.75 12.09 -2.80
C ALA A 132 14.61 12.29 -1.54
N LEU A 133 15.81 12.85 -1.66
CA LEU A 133 16.67 13.17 -0.52
C LEU A 133 16.01 14.19 0.41
N ALA A 134 15.46 15.28 -0.14
CA ALA A 134 14.75 16.29 0.64
C ALA A 134 13.53 15.70 1.41
N VAL A 135 12.81 14.75 0.79
CA VAL A 135 11.70 14.05 1.46
C VAL A 135 12.22 13.22 2.62
N GLN A 136 13.34 12.49 2.45
CA GLN A 136 13.92 11.71 3.54
C GLN A 136 14.38 12.60 4.71
N ASP A 137 15.03 13.73 4.41
CA ASP A 137 15.43 14.72 5.43
C ASP A 137 14.22 15.24 6.22
N ILE A 138 13.08 15.49 5.55
CA ILE A 138 11.83 15.90 6.21
C ILE A 138 11.29 14.75 7.08
N PHE A 139 11.28 13.52 6.60
CA PHE A 139 10.81 12.36 7.36
C PHE A 139 11.60 12.16 8.64
N GLU A 140 12.92 12.37 8.60
CA GLU A 140 13.79 12.29 9.78
C GLU A 140 13.61 13.49 10.70
N LYS A 141 13.71 14.72 10.17
CA LYS A 141 13.66 15.97 10.93
C LYS A 141 12.32 16.17 11.65
N ASP A 142 11.21 15.85 10.99
CA ASP A 142 9.86 16.04 11.52
C ASP A 142 9.31 14.77 12.18
N ASP A 143 10.14 13.73 12.33
CA ASP A 143 9.81 12.44 12.95
C ASP A 143 8.52 11.82 12.42
N ILE A 144 8.36 11.87 11.10
CA ILE A 144 7.10 11.49 10.41
C ILE A 144 6.71 10.03 10.68
N PHE A 145 7.69 9.11 10.79
CA PHE A 145 7.40 7.70 11.06
C PHE A 145 6.75 7.48 12.42
N ASN A 146 7.29 8.08 13.49
CA ASN A 146 6.70 7.99 14.81
C ASN A 146 5.38 8.75 14.89
N ARG A 147 5.27 9.88 14.20
CA ARG A 147 4.01 10.63 14.09
C ARG A 147 2.91 9.75 13.48
N ALA A 148 3.18 9.10 12.34
CA ALA A 148 2.23 8.19 11.69
C ALA A 148 1.86 7.01 12.61
N LYS A 149 2.87 6.40 13.25
CA LYS A 149 2.67 5.29 14.20
C LYS A 149 1.77 5.68 15.38
N ASN A 150 1.99 6.86 15.95
CA ASN A 150 1.24 7.35 17.11
C ASN A 150 -0.19 7.76 16.75
N LEU A 151 -0.41 8.32 15.55
CA LEU A 151 -1.74 8.74 15.09
C LEU A 151 -2.59 7.55 14.59
N ALA A 152 -1.97 6.46 14.15
CA ALA A 152 -2.65 5.32 13.55
C ALA A 152 -3.77 4.73 14.45
N PRO A 153 -3.59 4.48 15.76
CA PRO A 153 -4.66 3.96 16.61
C PRO A 153 -5.88 4.88 16.68
N TYR A 154 -5.66 6.20 16.72
CA TYR A 154 -6.73 7.18 16.72
C TYR A 154 -7.52 7.17 15.40
N PHE A 155 -6.80 7.17 14.29
CA PHE A 155 -7.41 7.03 12.95
C PHE A 155 -8.21 5.73 12.82
N GLN A 156 -7.64 4.58 13.22
CA GLN A 156 -8.34 3.30 13.15
C GLN A 156 -9.62 3.30 14.01
N LYS A 157 -9.56 3.83 15.23
CA LYS A 157 -10.75 3.98 16.08
C LYS A 157 -11.84 4.80 15.41
N GLY A 158 -11.49 5.94 14.83
CA GLY A 158 -12.44 6.78 14.08
C GLY A 158 -13.02 6.05 12.87
N LEU A 159 -12.17 5.39 12.07
CA LEU A 159 -12.60 4.63 10.90
C LEU A 159 -13.61 3.54 11.27
N PHE A 160 -13.29 2.70 12.25
CA PHE A 160 -14.17 1.62 12.70
C PHE A 160 -15.47 2.11 13.35
N SER A 161 -15.55 3.36 13.80
CA SER A 161 -16.81 3.94 14.30
C SER A 161 -17.88 4.08 13.21
N LEU A 162 -17.51 4.01 11.93
CA LEU A 162 -18.44 4.08 10.80
C LEU A 162 -19.14 2.75 10.52
N GLN A 163 -18.79 1.68 11.23
CA GLN A 163 -19.42 0.35 11.08
C GLN A 163 -20.91 0.34 11.51
N ASP A 164 -21.34 1.34 12.27
CA ASP A 164 -22.73 1.51 12.71
C ASP A 164 -23.67 2.00 11.59
N LEU A 165 -23.14 2.40 10.44
CA LEU A 165 -23.93 2.90 9.31
C LEU A 165 -24.51 1.74 8.49
N ASP A 166 -25.82 1.73 8.28
CA ASP A 166 -26.55 0.65 7.61
C ASP A 166 -26.02 0.25 6.23
N SER A 167 -25.46 1.23 5.48
CA SER A 167 -24.93 1.01 4.14
C SER A 167 -23.49 0.52 4.11
N VAL A 168 -22.82 0.45 5.25
CA VAL A 168 -21.47 -0.12 5.41
C VAL A 168 -21.60 -1.63 5.62
N ASP A 169 -20.85 -2.40 4.81
CA ASP A 169 -20.79 -3.85 4.92
C ASP A 169 -19.64 -4.28 5.85
N ASN A 170 -18.43 -3.83 5.54
CA ASN A 170 -17.24 -4.20 6.28
C ASN A 170 -16.24 -3.05 6.32
N ILE A 171 -15.49 -2.98 7.43
CA ILE A 171 -14.35 -2.06 7.58
C ILE A 171 -13.11 -2.87 7.91
N ARG A 172 -12.00 -2.52 7.28
CA ARG A 172 -10.68 -3.04 7.59
C ARG A 172 -9.65 -1.91 7.56
N GLY A 173 -8.60 -2.08 8.30
CA GLY A 173 -7.57 -1.05 8.35
C GLY A 173 -6.29 -1.53 9.02
N TYR A 174 -5.20 -0.83 8.72
CA TYR A 174 -3.89 -1.05 9.32
C TYR A 174 -3.07 0.23 9.24
N GLY A 175 -2.41 0.61 10.32
CA GLY A 175 -1.61 1.83 10.33
C GLY A 175 -2.45 3.06 9.91
N MET A 176 -1.96 3.80 8.93
CA MET A 176 -2.59 5.00 8.39
C MET A 176 -3.31 4.71 7.06
N MET A 177 -3.97 3.55 6.95
CA MET A 177 -4.82 3.20 5.80
C MET A 177 -6.03 2.39 6.24
N GLY A 178 -7.13 2.51 5.51
CA GLY A 178 -8.35 1.74 5.73
C GLY A 178 -9.20 1.60 4.49
N GLY A 179 -10.05 0.59 4.50
CA GLY A 179 -11.03 0.32 3.47
C GLY A 179 -12.41 0.15 4.08
N ILE A 180 -13.42 0.78 3.49
CA ILE A 180 -14.83 0.67 3.86
C ILE A 180 -15.56 0.06 2.67
N ASP A 181 -16.05 -1.17 2.81
CA ASP A 181 -16.88 -1.80 1.78
C ASP A 181 -18.33 -1.36 1.97
N MET A 182 -18.94 -0.94 0.87
CA MET A 182 -20.35 -0.57 0.82
C MET A 182 -21.21 -1.80 0.53
N LYS A 183 -22.37 -1.93 1.18
CA LYS A 183 -23.35 -2.99 0.88
C LYS A 183 -23.80 -2.92 -0.57
N LEU A 184 -23.77 -4.07 -1.23
CA LEU A 184 -24.17 -4.21 -2.62
C LEU A 184 -25.71 -4.36 -2.70
N ASN A 185 -26.37 -3.30 -3.12
CA ASN A 185 -27.80 -3.31 -3.47
C ASN A 185 -28.04 -2.90 -4.93
N THR A 186 -26.96 -2.72 -5.71
CA THR A 186 -26.97 -2.27 -7.10
C THR A 186 -25.91 -3.04 -7.90
N LYS A 187 -25.63 -2.58 -9.14
CA LYS A 187 -24.53 -3.16 -9.96
C LYS A 187 -23.18 -2.94 -9.27
N PRO A 188 -22.27 -3.94 -9.31
CA PRO A 188 -20.94 -3.82 -8.75
C PRO A 188 -20.22 -2.54 -9.21
N GLY A 189 -19.55 -1.86 -8.30
CA GLY A 189 -18.84 -0.59 -8.51
C GLY A 189 -19.72 0.65 -8.46
N LYS A 190 -21.03 0.51 -8.47
CA LYS A 190 -21.96 1.66 -8.46
C LYS A 190 -22.11 2.26 -7.05
N ALA A 191 -22.22 1.42 -6.03
CA ALA A 191 -22.37 1.87 -4.64
C ALA A 191 -21.15 2.68 -4.19
N GLY A 192 -19.93 2.19 -4.47
CA GLY A 192 -18.70 2.91 -4.15
C GLY A 192 -18.59 4.26 -4.86
N TYR A 193 -18.93 4.32 -6.13
CA TYR A 193 -18.87 5.57 -6.90
C TYR A 193 -19.90 6.61 -6.43
N GLU A 194 -21.14 6.19 -6.18
CA GLU A 194 -22.20 7.10 -5.70
C GLU A 194 -21.91 7.59 -4.28
N CYS A 195 -21.43 6.70 -3.42
CA CYS A 195 -21.00 7.06 -2.08
C CYS A 195 -19.81 8.01 -2.11
N PHE A 196 -18.82 7.78 -2.99
CA PHE A 196 -17.70 8.69 -3.20
C PHE A 196 -18.18 10.11 -3.55
N LYS A 197 -19.14 10.25 -4.48
CA LYS A 197 -19.69 11.57 -4.84
C LYS A 197 -20.34 12.26 -3.63
N ALA A 198 -21.15 11.55 -2.88
CA ALA A 198 -21.82 12.10 -1.69
C ALA A 198 -20.79 12.55 -0.61
N CYS A 199 -19.70 11.79 -0.45
CA CYS A 199 -18.60 12.17 0.44
C CYS A 199 -17.81 13.38 -0.09
N TYR A 200 -17.58 13.43 -1.41
CA TYR A 200 -16.94 14.59 -2.03
C TYR A 200 -17.75 15.87 -1.83
N GLU A 201 -19.08 15.82 -1.99
CA GLU A 201 -20.00 16.92 -1.71
C GLU A 201 -20.01 17.29 -0.21
N ALA A 202 -19.79 16.33 0.68
CA ALA A 202 -19.59 16.59 2.11
C ALA A 202 -18.20 17.17 2.45
N GLY A 203 -17.30 17.30 1.47
CA GLY A 203 -16.00 17.95 1.60
C GLY A 203 -14.86 17.00 1.98
N VAL A 204 -14.94 15.69 1.70
CA VAL A 204 -13.85 14.74 1.85
C VAL A 204 -13.57 14.02 0.53
N ASN A 205 -12.29 13.97 0.14
CA ASN A 205 -11.84 13.30 -1.07
C ASN A 205 -10.95 12.09 -0.73
N PHE A 206 -11.18 10.98 -1.43
CA PHE A 206 -10.44 9.73 -1.28
C PHE A 206 -10.52 8.91 -2.58
N LYS A 207 -9.94 7.72 -2.61
CA LYS A 207 -10.05 6.81 -3.74
C LYS A 207 -11.17 5.79 -3.49
N ALA A 208 -12.06 5.58 -4.47
CA ALA A 208 -12.95 4.42 -4.50
C ALA A 208 -12.43 3.40 -5.52
N THR A 209 -12.50 2.11 -5.18
CA THR A 209 -12.18 0.99 -6.07
C THR A 209 -13.29 -0.06 -5.95
N GLY A 210 -14.02 -0.27 -7.05
CA GLY A 210 -15.26 -1.04 -6.96
C GLY A 210 -16.20 -0.40 -5.95
N ASP A 211 -16.67 -1.17 -4.99
CA ASP A 211 -17.54 -0.69 -3.90
C ASP A 211 -16.79 -0.46 -2.59
N CYS A 212 -15.46 -0.37 -2.62
CA CYS A 212 -14.62 -0.06 -1.48
C CYS A 212 -14.13 1.39 -1.52
N LEU A 213 -14.32 2.11 -0.42
CA LEU A 213 -13.78 3.44 -0.16
C LEU A 213 -12.42 3.29 0.53
N ILE A 214 -11.34 3.82 -0.05
CA ILE A 214 -9.98 3.71 0.47
C ILE A 214 -9.58 5.02 1.12
N ILE A 215 -9.36 4.98 2.43
CA ILE A 215 -9.04 6.15 3.25
C ILE A 215 -7.58 6.07 3.70
N ALA A 216 -6.78 7.06 3.34
CA ALA A 216 -5.35 7.11 3.65
C ALA A 216 -4.91 8.54 3.95
N PRO A 217 -5.12 9.03 5.19
CA PRO A 217 -4.78 10.40 5.58
C PRO A 217 -3.28 10.70 5.42
N GLN A 218 -2.93 11.96 5.23
CA GLN A 218 -1.55 12.42 5.24
C GLN A 218 -0.93 12.27 6.64
N PHE A 219 0.38 11.98 6.70
CA PHE A 219 1.08 11.79 7.98
C PHE A 219 1.20 13.06 8.82
N ILE A 220 1.04 14.23 8.21
CA ILE A 220 1.03 15.52 8.92
C ILE A 220 -0.31 15.85 9.58
N CYS A 221 -1.33 15.00 9.40
CA CYS A 221 -2.61 15.15 10.10
C CYS A 221 -2.41 15.12 11.62
N GLU A 222 -3.31 15.79 12.31
CA GLU A 222 -3.52 15.76 13.74
C GLU A 222 -4.88 15.13 14.04
N GLU A 223 -5.17 14.80 15.30
CA GLU A 223 -6.46 14.21 15.69
C GLU A 223 -7.66 15.01 15.19
N LYS A 224 -7.62 16.33 15.29
CA LYS A 224 -8.70 17.22 14.76
C LYS A 224 -8.98 17.03 13.28
N HIS A 225 -7.94 16.73 12.47
CA HIS A 225 -8.10 16.48 11.03
C HIS A 225 -8.68 15.09 10.79
N ILE A 226 -8.33 14.11 11.64
CA ILE A 226 -8.95 12.79 11.61
C ILE A 226 -10.43 12.89 11.97
N ASP A 227 -10.78 13.65 13.03
CA ASP A 227 -12.18 13.90 13.41
C ASP A 227 -12.97 14.50 12.27
N GLU A 228 -12.43 15.53 11.59
CA GLU A 228 -13.05 16.16 10.43
C GLU A 228 -13.26 15.16 9.28
N ILE A 229 -12.27 14.33 8.97
CA ILE A 229 -12.38 13.30 7.94
C ILE A 229 -13.50 12.31 8.28
N ILE A 230 -13.56 11.83 9.51
CA ILE A 230 -14.56 10.85 9.96
C ILE A 230 -15.96 11.47 9.96
N GLU A 231 -16.12 12.71 10.41
CA GLU A 231 -17.39 13.42 10.39
C GLU A 231 -17.93 13.60 8.96
N LYS A 232 -17.06 14.02 8.03
CA LYS A 232 -17.42 14.18 6.62
C LYS A 232 -17.73 12.86 5.94
N LEU A 233 -16.98 11.79 6.23
CA LEU A 233 -17.29 10.44 5.77
C LEU A 233 -18.68 10.02 6.28
N ARG A 234 -18.96 10.16 7.57
CA ARG A 234 -20.25 9.84 8.17
C ARG A 234 -21.39 10.60 7.49
N THR A 235 -21.21 11.89 7.28
CA THR A 235 -22.17 12.75 6.60
C THR A 235 -22.42 12.28 5.16
N GLY A 236 -21.36 12.04 4.39
CA GLY A 236 -21.45 11.61 3.00
C GLY A 236 -22.10 10.23 2.86
N ILE A 237 -21.70 9.27 3.68
CA ILE A 237 -22.27 7.91 3.69
C ILE A 237 -23.76 7.95 4.08
N THR A 238 -24.13 8.80 5.06
CA THR A 238 -25.53 8.99 5.46
C THR A 238 -26.36 9.62 4.35
N ASN A 239 -25.82 10.60 3.63
CA ASN A 239 -26.49 11.23 2.48
C ASN A 239 -26.67 10.23 1.34
N TYR A 240 -25.64 9.44 1.02
CA TYR A 240 -25.74 8.32 0.06
C TYR A 240 -26.88 7.38 0.43
N GLN A 241 -26.94 6.96 1.71
CA GLN A 241 -27.98 6.05 2.20
C GLN A 241 -29.41 6.60 2.06
N LYS A 242 -29.61 7.91 2.31
CA LYS A 242 -30.91 8.58 2.11
C LYS A 242 -31.30 8.60 0.64
N ASN A 243 -30.36 8.86 -0.27
CA ASN A 243 -30.61 8.91 -1.71
C ASN A 243 -30.97 7.54 -2.31
N GLN A 244 -30.58 6.43 -1.67
CA GLN A 244 -30.96 5.08 -2.10
C GLN A 244 -32.38 4.68 -1.70
N LYS A 245 -33.02 5.39 -0.75
CA LYS A 245 -34.37 5.12 -0.26
C LYS A 245 -35.45 5.93 -1.00
N ASN A 246 -35.03 6.91 -1.80
CA ASN A 246 -35.89 7.72 -2.67
C ASN A 246 -35.82 7.23 -4.13
#